data_d28d23f238aebe99e86ac04cbc4bef79
#
_entry.id   d28d23f238aebe99e86ac04cbc4bef79
#
_cell.length_a   1.000
_cell.length_b   1.000
_cell.length_c   1.000
_cell.angle_alpha   90.00
_cell.angle_beta   90.00
_cell.angle_gamma   90.00
#
_symmetry.space_group_name_H-M   'P 1'
#
loop_
_entity.id
_entity.type
_entity.pdbx_description
1 polymer ?
#
loop_
_entity_poly.entity_id
_entity_poly.type
_entity_poly.pdbx_seq_one_letter_code
_entity_poly.pdbx_strand_id
1 'polypeptide(L)'
;MNLGLEGKVCVVTGATRGIGASTARMLSQEGARVLSVARRGADLDLDVTARDAGERVLAACPSAPWALVNAAGTSRARPLDELTDGDWQQQWELHVMGPMRLMRALAPAMAESGGGRIVHVAASSGKRPSSRLDASYSVTKAAQLSLSRVFADAWAARDVLVNAVAPGPVKGESWTKKGGLADQLAARTGKTRDEVLESTGAGLPRGRMGTDDEAAAAIVFLCSEPASNVVGAAWSVDGGSVPTIL
;
A
#
# COMPACT_ATOMS: atom_id res chain seq x y z
N MET A 1 5.47 -9.13 -21.70
CA MET A 1 4.11 -9.65 -21.35
C MET A 1 3.13 -8.50 -21.55
N ASN A 2 2.03 -8.71 -22.23
CA ASN A 2 0.98 -7.71 -22.28
C ASN A 2 0.18 -7.77 -20.97
N LEU A 3 0.09 -6.67 -20.24
CA LEU A 3 -0.59 -6.59 -18.95
C LEU A 3 -2.11 -6.29 -19.09
N GLY A 4 -2.59 -5.94 -20.29
CA GLY A 4 -4.00 -5.61 -20.53
C GLY A 4 -4.48 -4.34 -19.81
N LEU A 5 -3.59 -3.39 -19.58
CA LEU A 5 -3.87 -2.16 -18.84
C LEU A 5 -4.16 -0.94 -19.71
N GLU A 6 -3.96 -1.05 -21.02
CA GLU A 6 -4.18 0.04 -21.98
C GLU A 6 -5.60 0.62 -21.84
N GLY A 7 -5.70 1.92 -21.60
CA GLY A 7 -6.96 2.66 -21.44
C GLY A 7 -7.74 2.37 -20.16
N LYS A 8 -7.34 1.42 -19.32
CA LYS A 8 -8.00 1.08 -18.05
C LYS A 8 -7.85 2.22 -17.03
N VAL A 9 -8.92 2.55 -16.31
CA VAL A 9 -8.86 3.55 -15.23
C VAL A 9 -8.32 2.90 -13.96
N CYS A 10 -7.19 3.41 -13.46
CA CYS A 10 -6.52 2.91 -12.26
C CYS A 10 -6.43 4.02 -11.19
N VAL A 11 -7.05 3.81 -10.05
CA VAL A 11 -6.97 4.73 -8.91
C VAL A 11 -5.79 4.35 -8.02
N VAL A 12 -4.90 5.30 -7.72
CA VAL A 12 -3.77 5.07 -6.81
C VAL A 12 -3.80 6.10 -5.69
N THR A 13 -4.00 5.63 -4.45
CA THR A 13 -3.94 6.51 -3.27
C THR A 13 -2.50 6.62 -2.75
N GLY A 14 -2.13 7.77 -2.18
CA GLY A 14 -0.75 8.03 -1.77
C GLY A 14 0.22 8.13 -2.95
N ALA A 15 -0.27 8.56 -4.12
CA ALA A 15 0.43 8.53 -5.40
C ALA A 15 1.53 9.57 -5.58
N THR A 16 1.74 10.49 -4.65
CA THR A 16 2.69 11.60 -4.81
C THR A 16 4.12 11.26 -4.42
N ARG A 17 4.38 10.09 -3.81
CA ARG A 17 5.72 9.66 -3.39
C ARG A 17 5.81 8.16 -3.17
N GLY A 18 7.05 7.65 -3.08
CA GLY A 18 7.34 6.27 -2.71
C GLY A 18 6.67 5.24 -3.61
N ILE A 19 6.24 4.12 -3.02
CA ILE A 19 5.61 3.00 -3.73
C ILE A 19 4.38 3.44 -4.54
N GLY A 20 3.54 4.34 -3.98
CA GLY A 20 2.36 4.85 -4.68
C GLY A 20 2.72 5.62 -5.96
N ALA A 21 3.72 6.51 -5.91
CA ALA A 21 4.18 7.25 -7.08
C ALA A 21 4.82 6.31 -8.13
N SER A 22 5.66 5.37 -7.69
CA SER A 22 6.23 4.36 -8.60
C SER A 22 5.15 3.50 -9.25
N THR A 23 4.12 3.10 -8.49
CA THR A 23 2.97 2.35 -9.04
C THR A 23 2.20 3.18 -10.07
N ALA A 24 1.87 4.43 -9.75
CA ALA A 24 1.16 5.33 -10.67
C ALA A 24 1.93 5.52 -11.99
N ARG A 25 3.26 5.75 -11.88
CA ARG A 25 4.14 5.88 -13.04
C ARG A 25 4.16 4.60 -13.89
N MET A 26 4.34 3.43 -13.28
CA MET A 26 4.38 2.15 -14.01
C MET A 26 3.05 1.82 -14.67
N LEU A 27 1.92 2.04 -13.99
CA LEU A 27 0.59 1.88 -14.59
C LEU A 27 0.41 2.78 -15.81
N SER A 28 0.85 4.05 -15.73
CA SER A 28 0.80 4.97 -16.87
C SER A 28 1.70 4.51 -18.03
N GLN A 29 2.87 3.92 -17.75
CA GLN A 29 3.76 3.35 -18.75
C GLN A 29 3.15 2.14 -19.48
N GLU A 30 2.26 1.41 -18.80
CA GLU A 30 1.46 0.31 -19.37
C GLU A 30 0.18 0.81 -20.06
N GLY A 31 0.03 2.11 -20.28
CA GLY A 31 -1.09 2.72 -21.00
C GLY A 31 -2.35 2.94 -20.16
N ALA A 32 -2.32 2.71 -18.85
CA ALA A 32 -3.47 2.97 -17.97
C ALA A 32 -3.73 4.49 -17.79
N ARG A 33 -5.00 4.83 -17.62
CA ARG A 33 -5.43 6.17 -17.19
C ARG A 33 -5.42 6.22 -15.66
N VAL A 34 -4.37 6.79 -15.09
CA VAL A 34 -4.19 6.85 -13.65
C VAL A 34 -4.93 8.07 -13.08
N LEU A 35 -5.79 7.84 -12.07
CA LEU A 35 -6.27 8.86 -11.16
C LEU A 35 -5.42 8.80 -9.88
N SER A 36 -4.50 9.72 -9.75
CA SER A 36 -3.69 9.86 -8.54
C SER A 36 -4.50 10.56 -7.44
N VAL A 37 -4.43 10.02 -6.21
CA VAL A 37 -5.14 10.55 -5.03
C VAL A 37 -4.14 10.76 -3.90
N ALA A 38 -4.06 11.96 -3.37
CA ALA A 38 -3.25 12.29 -2.20
C ALA A 38 -3.80 13.53 -1.51
N ARG A 39 -3.30 13.85 -0.32
CA ARG A 39 -3.75 15.05 0.41
C ARG A 39 -3.40 16.36 -0.31
N ARG A 40 -2.34 16.36 -1.13
CA ARG A 40 -1.90 17.53 -1.92
C ARG A 40 -1.06 17.06 -3.10
N GLY A 41 -1.18 17.77 -4.23
CA GLY A 41 -0.33 17.60 -5.41
C GLY A 41 -0.62 16.34 -6.23
N ALA A 42 -1.86 15.87 -6.20
CA ALA A 42 -2.38 14.77 -7.00
C ALA A 42 -3.47 15.27 -7.95
N ASP A 43 -3.97 14.43 -8.85
CA ASP A 43 -5.11 14.77 -9.70
C ASP A 43 -6.36 15.05 -8.84
N LEU A 44 -6.51 14.31 -7.75
CA LEU A 44 -7.53 14.54 -6.73
C LEU A 44 -6.86 14.77 -5.37
N ASP A 45 -6.88 16.02 -4.90
CA ASP A 45 -6.45 16.36 -3.55
C ASP A 45 -7.53 15.94 -2.55
N LEU A 46 -7.24 14.84 -1.83
CA LEU A 46 -8.18 14.21 -0.91
C LEU A 46 -7.45 13.51 0.25
N ASP A 47 -7.97 13.67 1.47
CA ASP A 47 -7.61 12.79 2.58
C ASP A 47 -8.49 11.54 2.54
N VAL A 48 -7.86 10.38 2.34
CA VAL A 48 -8.57 9.08 2.25
C VAL A 48 -9.27 8.67 3.54
N THR A 49 -9.00 9.36 4.65
CA THR A 49 -9.70 9.14 5.93
C THR A 49 -11.05 9.84 6.00
N ALA A 50 -11.36 10.74 5.09
CA ALA A 50 -12.67 11.40 5.01
C ALA A 50 -13.78 10.36 4.82
N ARG A 51 -14.93 10.61 5.44
CA ARG A 51 -16.05 9.66 5.41
C ARG A 51 -16.65 9.47 4.01
N ASP A 52 -16.60 10.52 3.20
CA ASP A 52 -17.08 10.59 1.82
C ASP A 52 -15.96 10.30 0.77
N ALA A 53 -14.76 9.86 1.21
CA ALA A 53 -13.63 9.66 0.32
C ALA A 53 -13.95 8.68 -0.83
N GLY A 54 -14.71 7.62 -0.54
CA GLY A 54 -15.08 6.64 -1.56
C GLY A 54 -15.95 7.22 -2.68
N GLU A 55 -16.99 7.96 -2.31
CA GLU A 55 -17.90 8.61 -3.26
C GLU A 55 -17.17 9.67 -4.09
N ARG A 56 -16.31 10.47 -3.46
CA ARG A 56 -15.53 11.50 -4.14
C ARG A 56 -14.53 10.92 -5.13
N VAL A 57 -13.85 9.83 -4.77
CA VAL A 57 -12.94 9.14 -5.70
C VAL A 57 -13.72 8.53 -6.86
N LEU A 58 -14.84 7.86 -6.61
CA LEU A 58 -15.68 7.28 -7.66
C LEU A 58 -16.19 8.36 -8.62
N ALA A 59 -16.66 9.49 -8.10
CA ALA A 59 -17.14 10.62 -8.90
C ALA A 59 -16.03 11.29 -9.74
N ALA A 60 -14.78 11.22 -9.31
CA ALA A 60 -13.61 11.75 -10.04
C ALA A 60 -13.09 10.80 -11.13
N CYS A 61 -13.52 9.53 -11.14
CA CYS A 61 -13.12 8.59 -12.19
C CYS A 61 -13.77 8.94 -13.53
N PRO A 62 -13.02 9.01 -14.64
CA PRO A 62 -13.57 9.33 -15.97
C PRO A 62 -14.45 8.21 -16.54
N SER A 63 -14.36 7.01 -16.01
CA SER A 63 -15.19 5.85 -16.28
C SER A 63 -15.11 4.88 -15.10
N ALA A 64 -15.81 3.76 -15.15
CA ALA A 64 -15.70 2.73 -14.11
C ALA A 64 -14.25 2.34 -13.86
N PRO A 65 -13.78 2.32 -12.59
CA PRO A 65 -12.41 1.98 -12.29
C PRO A 65 -12.14 0.50 -12.55
N TRP A 66 -11.02 0.19 -13.20
CA TRP A 66 -10.48 -1.16 -13.34
C TRP A 66 -9.66 -1.55 -12.12
N ALA A 67 -8.84 -0.64 -11.60
CA ALA A 67 -8.01 -0.95 -10.44
C ALA A 67 -8.09 0.12 -9.35
N LEU A 68 -7.97 -0.35 -8.09
CA LEU A 68 -7.76 0.48 -6.91
C LEU A 68 -6.50 0.01 -6.18
N VAL A 69 -5.51 0.90 -6.05
CA VAL A 69 -4.31 0.66 -5.25
C VAL A 69 -4.37 1.49 -3.98
N ASN A 70 -4.55 0.83 -2.85
CA ASN A 70 -4.53 1.45 -1.52
C ASN A 70 -3.09 1.56 -1.01
N ALA A 71 -2.37 2.62 -1.45
CA ALA A 71 -0.98 2.86 -1.06
C ALA A 71 -0.80 4.05 -0.10
N ALA A 72 -1.87 4.77 0.24
CA ALA A 72 -1.80 5.81 1.25
C ALA A 72 -1.44 5.22 2.62
N GLY A 73 -0.38 5.73 3.23
CA GLY A 73 0.10 5.23 4.51
C GLY A 73 1.19 6.11 5.10
N THR A 74 1.42 5.95 6.40
CA THR A 74 2.54 6.57 7.12
C THR A 74 3.09 5.58 8.12
N SER A 75 4.40 5.65 8.36
CA SER A 75 5.06 4.91 9.43
C SER A 75 5.99 5.85 10.18
N ARG A 76 6.14 5.61 11.47
CA ARG A 76 7.02 6.36 12.38
C ARG A 76 7.81 5.38 13.24
N ALA A 77 8.90 5.84 13.86
CA ALA A 77 9.63 5.07 14.86
C ALA A 77 9.25 5.60 16.25
N ARG A 78 8.19 5.05 16.85
CA ARG A 78 7.69 5.47 18.16
C ARG A 78 7.59 4.25 19.09
N PRO A 79 8.11 4.31 20.31
CA PRO A 79 7.96 3.27 21.32
C PRO A 79 6.50 2.96 21.63
N LEU A 80 6.23 1.74 22.06
CA LEU A 80 4.88 1.28 22.38
C LEU A 80 4.25 2.09 23.53
N ASP A 81 5.04 2.41 24.53
CA ASP A 81 4.66 3.17 25.73
C ASP A 81 4.44 4.68 25.47
N GLU A 82 4.90 5.19 24.33
CA GLU A 82 4.66 6.56 23.89
C GLU A 82 3.44 6.70 22.97
N LEU A 83 2.81 5.59 22.56
CA LEU A 83 1.65 5.63 21.68
C LEU A 83 0.38 5.99 22.45
N THR A 84 -0.27 7.06 22.03
CA THR A 84 -1.58 7.50 22.57
C THR A 84 -2.73 6.83 21.82
N ASP A 85 -3.93 6.81 22.41
CA ASP A 85 -5.16 6.36 21.73
C ASP A 85 -5.38 7.09 20.40
N GLY A 86 -5.04 8.39 20.34
CA GLY A 86 -5.11 9.18 19.12
C GLY A 86 -4.17 8.67 18.00
N ASP A 87 -2.97 8.21 18.36
CA ASP A 87 -2.03 7.61 17.40
C ASP A 87 -2.58 6.30 16.84
N TRP A 88 -3.15 5.45 17.70
CA TRP A 88 -3.82 4.22 17.28
C TRP A 88 -5.00 4.49 16.36
N GLN A 89 -5.86 5.43 16.72
CA GLN A 89 -7.03 5.81 15.93
C GLN A 89 -6.62 6.38 14.57
N GLN A 90 -5.58 7.23 14.51
CA GLN A 90 -5.08 7.80 13.26
C GLN A 90 -4.58 6.71 12.29
N GLN A 91 -3.82 5.72 12.80
CA GLN A 91 -3.35 4.59 11.98
C GLN A 91 -4.52 3.71 11.52
N TRP A 92 -5.51 3.50 12.39
CA TRP A 92 -6.70 2.71 12.05
C TRP A 92 -7.54 3.37 10.95
N GLU A 93 -7.81 4.67 11.06
CA GLU A 93 -8.53 5.41 10.02
C GLU A 93 -7.78 5.36 8.67
N LEU A 94 -6.45 5.52 8.69
CA LEU A 94 -5.66 5.58 7.48
C LEU A 94 -5.50 4.21 6.80
N HIS A 95 -5.24 3.14 7.55
CA HIS A 95 -4.88 1.84 6.98
C HIS A 95 -6.07 0.86 6.87
N VAL A 96 -7.14 1.09 7.63
CA VAL A 96 -8.30 0.18 7.67
C VAL A 96 -9.55 0.87 7.15
N MET A 97 -9.99 1.95 7.81
CA MET A 97 -11.28 2.58 7.50
C MET A 97 -11.27 3.31 6.14
N GLY A 98 -10.20 4.02 5.81
CA GLY A 98 -10.05 4.66 4.51
C GLY A 98 -10.13 3.66 3.36
N PRO A 99 -9.27 2.64 3.30
CA PRO A 99 -9.35 1.56 2.31
C PRO A 99 -10.70 0.85 2.27
N MET A 100 -11.32 0.59 3.42
CA MET A 100 -12.65 -0.02 3.50
C MET A 100 -13.71 0.83 2.81
N ARG A 101 -13.72 2.16 3.07
CA ARG A 101 -14.66 3.09 2.44
C ARG A 101 -14.46 3.17 0.93
N LEU A 102 -13.20 3.23 0.47
CA LEU A 102 -12.85 3.22 -0.95
C LEU A 102 -13.33 1.93 -1.64
N MET A 103 -13.04 0.77 -1.06
CA MET A 103 -13.48 -0.51 -1.63
C MET A 103 -15.02 -0.61 -1.67
N ARG A 104 -15.69 -0.20 -0.60
CA ARG A 104 -17.16 -0.23 -0.54
C ARG A 104 -17.80 0.62 -1.63
N ALA A 105 -17.19 1.73 -2.02
CA ALA A 105 -17.70 2.61 -3.07
C ALA A 105 -17.32 2.12 -4.48
N LEU A 106 -16.08 1.63 -4.68
CA LEU A 106 -15.57 1.32 -6.01
C LEU A 106 -15.86 -0.11 -6.46
N ALA A 107 -15.88 -1.10 -5.56
CA ALA A 107 -16.05 -2.51 -5.92
C ALA A 107 -17.40 -2.79 -6.64
N PRO A 108 -18.55 -2.19 -6.26
CA PRO A 108 -19.77 -2.34 -7.03
C PRO A 108 -19.64 -1.87 -8.47
N ALA A 109 -19.09 -0.67 -8.70
CA ALA A 109 -18.88 -0.13 -10.05
C ALA A 109 -17.92 -0.97 -10.90
N MET A 110 -16.86 -1.53 -10.27
CA MET A 110 -15.96 -2.50 -10.93
C MET A 110 -16.74 -3.74 -11.38
N ALA A 111 -17.54 -4.33 -10.48
CA ALA A 111 -18.30 -5.55 -10.77
C ALA A 111 -19.33 -5.33 -11.89
N GLU A 112 -20.03 -4.19 -11.90
CA GLU A 112 -21.01 -3.81 -12.93
C GLU A 112 -20.35 -3.59 -14.30
N SER A 113 -19.05 -3.28 -14.32
CA SER A 113 -18.27 -3.06 -15.54
C SER A 113 -17.48 -4.30 -15.99
N GLY A 114 -17.76 -5.47 -15.44
CA GLY A 114 -17.13 -6.74 -15.86
C GLY A 114 -15.91 -7.12 -15.05
N GLY A 115 -15.74 -6.53 -13.86
CA GLY A 115 -14.69 -6.91 -12.90
C GLY A 115 -13.65 -5.83 -12.65
N GLY A 116 -12.69 -6.13 -11.77
CA GLY A 116 -11.65 -5.19 -11.38
C GLY A 116 -10.57 -5.80 -10.51
N ARG A 117 -9.62 -4.96 -10.10
CA ARG A 117 -8.47 -5.34 -9.27
C ARG A 117 -8.33 -4.40 -8.10
N ILE A 118 -8.19 -4.93 -6.90
CA ILE A 118 -7.91 -4.12 -5.72
C ILE A 118 -6.62 -4.64 -5.08
N VAL A 119 -5.65 -3.76 -4.88
CA VAL A 119 -4.36 -4.11 -4.29
C VAL A 119 -4.09 -3.23 -3.07
N HIS A 120 -3.92 -3.87 -1.92
CA HIS A 120 -3.48 -3.20 -0.71
C HIS A 120 -1.96 -3.18 -0.62
N VAL A 121 -1.38 -2.01 -0.38
CA VAL A 121 0.03 -1.89 0.03
C VAL A 121 0.08 -2.03 1.56
N ALA A 122 0.19 -3.28 2.00
CA ALA A 122 0.34 -3.62 3.40
C ALA A 122 1.79 -3.40 3.88
N ALA A 123 2.37 -4.30 4.64
CA ALA A 123 3.78 -4.29 5.03
C ALA A 123 4.20 -5.66 5.57
N SER A 124 5.49 -5.97 5.52
CA SER A 124 6.06 -7.15 6.18
C SER A 124 5.78 -7.17 7.69
N SER A 125 5.71 -5.98 8.33
CA SER A 125 5.31 -5.84 9.74
C SER A 125 3.84 -6.20 10.01
N GLY A 126 2.97 -6.26 9.01
CA GLY A 126 1.64 -6.83 9.15
C GLY A 126 1.63 -8.34 9.22
N LYS A 127 2.61 -9.01 8.60
CA LYS A 127 2.81 -10.47 8.71
C LYS A 127 3.65 -10.87 9.92
N ARG A 128 4.60 -10.04 10.30
CA ARG A 128 5.48 -10.20 11.47
C ARG A 128 5.51 -8.91 12.28
N PRO A 129 4.51 -8.68 13.15
CA PRO A 129 4.45 -7.48 13.99
C PRO A 129 5.70 -7.31 14.85
N SER A 130 6.09 -6.07 15.07
CA SER A 130 7.27 -5.74 15.86
C SER A 130 7.03 -4.45 16.64
N SER A 131 7.48 -4.42 17.89
CA SER A 131 7.48 -3.22 18.74
C SER A 131 8.66 -2.28 18.48
N ARG A 132 9.59 -2.65 17.59
CA ARG A 132 10.80 -1.85 17.30
C ARG A 132 10.51 -0.56 16.53
N LEU A 133 9.43 -0.55 15.76
CA LEU A 133 8.91 0.64 15.08
C LEU A 133 7.61 1.07 15.76
N ASP A 134 6.64 1.52 15.00
CA ASP A 134 5.32 1.88 15.49
C ASP A 134 4.44 0.62 15.58
N ALA A 135 4.06 0.23 16.81
CA ALA A 135 3.24 -0.96 17.03
C ALA A 135 1.84 -0.78 16.43
N SER A 136 1.27 0.43 16.47
CA SER A 136 -0.04 0.72 15.86
C SER A 136 -0.01 0.55 14.34
N TYR A 137 1.11 0.90 13.70
CA TYR A 137 1.33 0.62 12.28
C TYR A 137 1.32 -0.90 12.01
N SER A 138 2.06 -1.68 12.78
CA SER A 138 2.14 -3.14 12.59
C SER A 138 0.76 -3.80 12.73
N VAL A 139 0.00 -3.43 13.78
CA VAL A 139 -1.34 -3.96 14.02
C VAL A 139 -2.32 -3.57 12.91
N THR A 140 -2.30 -2.31 12.49
CA THR A 140 -3.21 -1.87 11.42
C THR A 140 -2.85 -2.44 10.06
N LYS A 141 -1.57 -2.73 9.79
CA LYS A 141 -1.13 -3.44 8.58
C LYS A 141 -1.54 -4.92 8.60
N ALA A 142 -1.57 -5.57 9.76
CA ALA A 142 -2.14 -6.91 9.90
C ALA A 142 -3.68 -6.89 9.68
N ALA A 143 -4.37 -5.91 10.24
CA ALA A 143 -5.80 -5.69 9.99
C ALA A 143 -6.09 -5.43 8.50
N GLN A 144 -5.22 -4.68 7.79
CA GLN A 144 -5.35 -4.44 6.36
C GLN A 144 -5.20 -5.74 5.54
N LEU A 145 -4.33 -6.67 5.93
CA LEU A 145 -4.23 -7.99 5.29
C LEU A 145 -5.52 -8.80 5.51
N SER A 146 -6.07 -8.79 6.73
CA SER A 146 -7.35 -9.44 7.03
C SER A 146 -8.50 -8.82 6.24
N LEU A 147 -8.57 -7.48 6.16
CA LEU A 147 -9.55 -6.75 5.36
C LEU A 147 -9.48 -7.13 3.88
N SER A 148 -8.26 -7.24 3.33
CA SER A 148 -8.03 -7.70 1.95
C SER A 148 -8.65 -9.07 1.71
N ARG A 149 -8.45 -10.02 2.63
CA ARG A 149 -9.00 -11.38 2.52
C ARG A 149 -10.52 -11.39 2.56
N VAL A 150 -11.13 -10.67 3.50
CA VAL A 150 -12.60 -10.58 3.64
C VAL A 150 -13.24 -10.04 2.36
N PHE A 151 -12.66 -8.98 1.77
CA PHE A 151 -13.18 -8.44 0.52
C PHE A 151 -12.93 -9.36 -0.67
N ALA A 152 -11.83 -10.10 -0.70
CA ALA A 152 -11.57 -11.09 -1.75
C ALA A 152 -12.67 -12.17 -1.76
N ASP A 153 -13.02 -12.72 -0.60
CA ASP A 153 -14.08 -13.73 -0.48
C ASP A 153 -15.46 -13.19 -0.91
N ALA A 154 -15.75 -11.94 -0.57
CA ALA A 154 -17.03 -11.33 -0.87
C ALA A 154 -17.23 -10.97 -2.37
N TRP A 155 -16.14 -10.66 -3.07
CA TRP A 155 -16.22 -10.06 -4.40
C TRP A 155 -15.64 -10.90 -5.54
N ALA A 156 -14.93 -11.99 -5.25
CA ALA A 156 -14.30 -12.84 -6.28
C ALA A 156 -15.30 -13.40 -7.30
N ALA A 157 -16.49 -13.81 -6.86
CA ALA A 157 -17.54 -14.33 -7.76
C ALA A 157 -18.11 -13.27 -8.72
N ARG A 158 -17.76 -12.00 -8.53
CA ARG A 158 -18.11 -10.86 -9.38
C ARG A 158 -16.90 -10.30 -10.13
N ASP A 159 -15.84 -11.10 -10.28
CA ASP A 159 -14.57 -10.75 -10.94
C ASP A 159 -13.84 -9.51 -10.35
N VAL A 160 -14.17 -9.08 -9.12
CA VAL A 160 -13.37 -8.09 -8.41
C VAL A 160 -12.38 -8.80 -7.51
N LEU A 161 -11.12 -8.85 -7.97
CA LEU A 161 -10.05 -9.62 -7.31
C LEU A 161 -9.28 -8.72 -6.35
N VAL A 162 -9.28 -9.09 -5.08
CA VAL A 162 -8.63 -8.30 -4.02
C VAL A 162 -7.40 -9.04 -3.52
N ASN A 163 -6.26 -8.35 -3.53
CA ASN A 163 -4.97 -8.89 -3.11
C ASN A 163 -4.19 -7.85 -2.27
N ALA A 164 -3.12 -8.28 -1.65
CA ALA A 164 -2.21 -7.42 -0.92
C ALA A 164 -0.74 -7.68 -1.32
N VAL A 165 0.05 -6.62 -1.30
CA VAL A 165 1.51 -6.70 -1.33
C VAL A 165 2.01 -6.26 0.04
N ALA A 166 2.95 -6.99 0.61
CA ALA A 166 3.58 -6.74 1.89
C ALA A 166 5.08 -6.40 1.70
N PRO A 167 5.41 -5.13 1.41
CA PRO A 167 6.81 -4.71 1.27
C PRO A 167 7.57 -4.83 2.59
N GLY A 168 8.84 -5.15 2.50
CA GLY A 168 9.81 -5.01 3.59
C GLY A 168 10.33 -3.58 3.73
N PRO A 169 11.48 -3.38 4.37
CA PRO A 169 12.15 -2.10 4.37
C PRO A 169 12.52 -1.68 2.94
N VAL A 170 12.01 -0.53 2.50
CA VAL A 170 12.25 0.06 1.17
C VAL A 170 13.05 1.34 1.33
N LYS A 171 14.18 1.47 0.61
CA LYS A 171 15.03 2.66 0.62
C LYS A 171 14.38 3.79 -0.21
N GLY A 172 13.15 4.15 0.17
CA GLY A 172 12.38 5.24 -0.42
C GLY A 172 12.38 6.49 0.47
N GLU A 173 11.62 7.50 0.06
CA GLU A 173 11.54 8.80 0.73
C GLU A 173 11.13 8.71 2.20
N SER A 174 10.26 7.75 2.58
CA SER A 174 9.85 7.55 3.98
C SER A 174 11.02 7.25 4.92
N TRP A 175 12.08 6.63 4.42
CA TRP A 175 13.30 6.35 5.16
C TRP A 175 14.34 7.45 5.00
N THR A 176 14.49 7.99 3.79
CA THR A 176 15.66 8.80 3.40
C THR A 176 15.46 10.31 3.50
N LYS A 177 14.24 10.82 3.60
CA LYS A 177 14.01 12.26 3.77
C LYS A 177 14.47 12.75 5.15
N LYS A 178 14.72 14.05 5.27
CA LYS A 178 14.98 14.69 6.58
C LYS A 178 13.82 14.43 7.55
N GLY A 179 14.11 13.92 8.74
CA GLY A 179 13.10 13.48 9.72
C GLY A 179 12.39 12.18 9.35
N GLY A 180 12.87 11.42 8.36
CA GLY A 180 12.37 10.11 7.98
C GLY A 180 12.72 9.01 8.99
N LEU A 181 12.34 7.77 8.68
CA LEU A 181 12.53 6.65 9.62
C LEU A 181 14.00 6.44 9.99
N ALA A 182 14.94 6.64 9.05
CA ALA A 182 16.37 6.49 9.35
C ALA A 182 16.84 7.54 10.37
N ASP A 183 16.41 8.80 10.26
CA ASP A 183 16.76 9.85 11.22
C ASP A 183 16.11 9.59 12.60
N GLN A 184 14.86 9.13 12.62
CA GLN A 184 14.15 8.81 13.86
C GLN A 184 14.81 7.64 14.61
N LEU A 185 15.23 6.61 13.90
CA LEU A 185 15.95 5.47 14.48
C LEU A 185 17.37 5.84 14.89
N ALA A 186 18.07 6.66 14.12
CA ALA A 186 19.39 7.19 14.46
C ALA A 186 19.35 7.94 15.81
N ALA A 187 18.41 8.84 15.98
CA ALA A 187 18.23 9.57 17.23
C ALA A 187 17.94 8.67 18.45
N ARG A 188 17.30 7.52 18.26
CA ARG A 188 16.96 6.56 19.32
C ARG A 188 18.07 5.56 19.64
N THR A 189 18.92 5.27 18.68
CA THR A 189 19.95 4.22 18.82
C THR A 189 21.36 4.76 18.98
N GLY A 190 21.55 6.09 18.91
CA GLY A 190 22.86 6.73 18.92
C GLY A 190 23.71 6.46 17.67
N LYS A 191 23.12 5.86 16.64
CA LYS A 191 23.77 5.63 15.34
C LYS A 191 23.63 6.83 14.42
N THR A 192 24.46 6.89 13.39
CA THR A 192 24.25 7.79 12.27
C THR A 192 23.11 7.27 11.37
N ARG A 193 22.54 8.15 10.57
CA ARG A 193 21.53 7.80 9.55
C ARG A 193 22.02 6.71 8.59
N ASP A 194 23.27 6.83 8.12
CA ASP A 194 23.84 5.90 7.15
C ASP A 194 24.06 4.52 7.77
N GLU A 195 24.53 4.45 9.01
CA GLU A 195 24.65 3.19 9.77
C GLU A 195 23.27 2.52 9.98
N VAL A 196 22.21 3.30 10.19
CA VAL A 196 20.85 2.75 10.29
C VAL A 196 20.39 2.16 8.97
N LEU A 197 20.60 2.86 7.85
CA LEU A 197 20.22 2.37 6.52
C LEU A 197 21.02 1.12 6.15
N GLU A 198 22.31 1.13 6.37
CA GLU A 198 23.21 -0.01 6.07
C GLU A 198 22.85 -1.23 6.93
N SER A 199 22.76 -1.06 8.25
CA SER A 199 22.45 -2.17 9.16
C SER A 199 21.03 -2.73 8.93
N THR A 200 20.07 -1.89 8.51
CA THR A 200 18.73 -2.36 8.12
C THR A 200 18.82 -3.25 6.88
N GLY A 201 19.55 -2.82 5.86
CA GLY A 201 19.75 -3.61 4.65
C GLY A 201 20.52 -4.91 4.89
N ALA A 202 21.63 -4.83 5.59
CA ALA A 202 22.48 -5.99 5.92
C ALA A 202 21.75 -7.04 6.78
N GLY A 203 20.76 -6.63 7.57
CA GLY A 203 19.94 -7.52 8.38
C GLY A 203 18.87 -8.32 7.59
N LEU A 204 18.72 -8.07 6.29
CA LEU A 204 17.78 -8.81 5.43
C LEU A 204 18.49 -9.96 4.73
N PRO A 205 17.84 -11.12 4.48
CA PRO A 205 18.44 -12.20 3.68
C PRO A 205 18.96 -11.75 2.32
N ARG A 206 18.31 -10.77 1.68
CA ARG A 206 18.76 -10.18 0.41
C ARG A 206 20.02 -9.32 0.55
N GLY A 207 20.44 -8.95 1.76
CA GLY A 207 21.59 -8.09 2.05
C GLY A 207 21.40 -6.61 1.74
N ARG A 208 20.19 -6.18 1.36
CA ARG A 208 19.85 -4.77 1.08
C ARG A 208 18.37 -4.48 1.28
N MET A 209 18.06 -3.23 1.50
CA MET A 209 16.67 -2.75 1.41
C MET A 209 16.13 -2.87 -0.01
N GLY A 210 14.81 -3.03 -0.15
CA GLY A 210 14.12 -2.97 -1.42
C GLY A 210 14.07 -1.55 -2.00
N THR A 211 13.48 -1.42 -3.19
CA THR A 211 13.15 -0.14 -3.83
C THR A 211 11.65 0.04 -3.98
N ASP A 212 11.20 1.27 -4.17
CA ASP A 212 9.80 1.57 -4.47
C ASP A 212 9.35 0.85 -5.76
N ASP A 213 10.22 0.77 -6.75
CA ASP A 213 9.95 0.12 -8.04
C ASP A 213 9.80 -1.41 -7.92
N GLU A 214 10.58 -2.07 -7.07
CA GLU A 214 10.44 -3.52 -6.82
C GLU A 214 9.06 -3.85 -6.21
N ALA A 215 8.57 -3.02 -5.29
CA ALA A 215 7.23 -3.18 -4.73
C ALA A 215 6.15 -2.83 -5.77
N ALA A 216 6.33 -1.75 -6.53
CA ALA A 216 5.41 -1.30 -7.55
C ALA A 216 5.22 -2.33 -8.67
N ALA A 217 6.27 -3.01 -9.10
CA ALA A 217 6.20 -4.05 -10.13
C ALA A 217 5.23 -5.19 -9.75
N ALA A 218 5.28 -5.65 -8.50
CA ALA A 218 4.34 -6.66 -8.00
C ALA A 218 2.90 -6.13 -7.94
N ILE A 219 2.73 -4.86 -7.54
CA ILE A 219 1.40 -4.22 -7.49
C ILE A 219 0.82 -4.11 -8.90
N VAL A 220 1.60 -3.63 -9.87
CA VAL A 220 1.17 -3.49 -11.27
C VAL A 220 0.79 -4.83 -11.87
N PHE A 221 1.57 -5.89 -11.60
CA PHE A 221 1.19 -7.25 -12.02
C PHE A 221 -0.17 -7.66 -11.43
N LEU A 222 -0.41 -7.42 -10.14
CA LEU A 222 -1.70 -7.75 -9.50
C LEU A 222 -2.88 -6.90 -10.02
N CYS A 223 -2.61 -5.73 -10.61
CA CYS A 223 -3.61 -4.92 -11.30
C CYS A 223 -3.90 -5.41 -12.74
N SER A 224 -3.11 -6.33 -13.29
CA SER A 224 -3.15 -6.76 -14.68
C SER A 224 -4.18 -7.85 -14.95
N GLU A 225 -4.50 -8.07 -16.23
CA GLU A 225 -5.34 -9.20 -16.68
C GLU A 225 -4.67 -10.56 -16.44
N PRO A 226 -3.35 -10.75 -16.70
CA PRO A 226 -2.65 -12.00 -16.38
C PRO A 226 -2.75 -12.47 -14.93
N ALA A 227 -3.03 -11.57 -13.97
CA ALA A 227 -3.25 -11.93 -12.57
C ALA A 227 -4.66 -12.46 -12.27
N SER A 228 -5.45 -12.83 -13.27
CA SER A 228 -6.87 -13.21 -13.19
C SER A 228 -7.18 -14.40 -12.25
N ASN A 229 -6.20 -15.20 -11.88
CA ASN A 229 -6.39 -16.30 -10.93
C ASN A 229 -5.68 -16.06 -9.58
N VAL A 230 -5.29 -14.81 -9.28
CA VAL A 230 -4.71 -14.43 -7.99
C VAL A 230 -5.76 -13.73 -7.16
N VAL A 231 -6.25 -14.41 -6.11
CA VAL A 231 -7.38 -13.94 -5.28
C VAL A 231 -7.05 -14.13 -3.80
N GLY A 232 -7.18 -13.07 -3.02
CA GLY A 232 -6.97 -13.10 -1.58
C GLY A 232 -5.51 -13.36 -1.16
N ALA A 233 -4.57 -13.22 -2.08
CA ALA A 233 -3.15 -13.41 -1.80
C ALA A 233 -2.55 -12.20 -1.07
N ALA A 234 -1.51 -12.47 -0.27
CA ALA A 234 -0.69 -11.46 0.37
C ALA A 234 0.78 -11.71 0.01
N TRP A 235 1.24 -11.10 -1.08
CA TRP A 235 2.60 -11.33 -1.59
C TRP A 235 3.63 -10.56 -0.80
N SER A 236 4.63 -11.27 -0.29
CA SER A 236 5.81 -10.66 0.31
C SER A 236 6.77 -10.14 -0.76
N VAL A 237 7.09 -8.84 -0.70
CA VAL A 237 8.14 -8.18 -1.50
C VAL A 237 9.10 -7.53 -0.51
N ASP A 238 9.80 -8.34 0.26
CA ASP A 238 10.39 -7.92 1.53
C ASP A 238 11.86 -8.34 1.71
N GLY A 239 12.49 -8.84 0.65
CA GLY A 239 13.88 -9.29 0.68
C GLY A 239 14.11 -10.47 1.63
N GLY A 240 13.04 -11.23 1.95
CA GLY A 240 13.08 -12.38 2.84
C GLY A 240 12.97 -12.03 4.33
N SER A 241 12.52 -10.81 4.67
CA SER A 241 12.42 -10.36 6.08
C SER A 241 11.39 -11.14 6.91
N VAL A 242 10.39 -11.73 6.25
CA VAL A 242 9.36 -12.56 6.89
C VAL A 242 9.62 -14.04 6.59
N PRO A 243 10.15 -14.81 7.54
CA PRO A 243 10.54 -16.19 7.32
C PRO A 243 9.33 -17.15 7.47
N THR A 244 8.24 -16.88 6.77
CA THR A 244 7.06 -17.75 6.76
C THR A 244 6.74 -18.19 5.35
N ILE A 245 6.21 -19.40 5.21
CA ILE A 245 5.75 -19.98 3.93
C ILE A 245 4.26 -19.74 3.68
N LEU A 246 3.59 -18.97 4.57
CA LEU A 246 2.16 -18.66 4.50
C LEU A 246 1.91 -17.24 4.00
#